data_e57505145942771fe1fcb6528a2dabf9
#
_entry.id   e57505145942771fe1fcb6528a2dabf9
#
_cell.length_a   1.000
_cell.length_b   1.000
_cell.length_c   1.000
_cell.angle_alpha   90.00
_cell.angle_beta   90.00
_cell.angle_gamma   90.00
#
_symmetry.space_group_name_H-M   'P 1'
#
loop_
_entity.id
_entity.type
_entity.pdbx_description
1 polymer ?
#
loop_
_entity_poly.entity_id
_entity_poly.type
_entity_poly.pdbx_seq_one_letter_code
_entity_poly.pdbx_strand_id
1 'polypeptide(L)'
;IDEELGIFIKGEEKNSVLWERIRENSILRKRKRFIRFSRWGAAAVLLLVICVSLFIKKGEQEVVPVAIQTILPGSHKATLLMENGEEIELSDSVRMSIEQGIIASNNQLEYGDLVKELASGYYHVLKIPRGGEYRLCLSDGTVVYLNSESRLKYPASFAGERREVELEGEAYF
;
A
#
# COMPACT_ATOMS: atom_id res chain seq x y z
N ILE A 1 -70.40 60.75 -51.10
CA ILE A 1 -69.05 61.00 -50.65
C ILE A 1 -68.86 60.49 -49.23
N ASP A 2 -69.81 60.60 -48.34
CA ASP A 2 -69.70 60.16 -46.91
C ASP A 2 -69.68 58.63 -46.67
N GLU A 3 -70.26 57.86 -47.53
CA GLU A 3 -70.43 56.43 -47.41
C GLU A 3 -69.11 55.67 -47.78
N GLU A 4 -68.40 56.18 -48.80
CA GLU A 4 -67.05 55.64 -49.17
C GLU A 4 -66.00 55.96 -48.12
N LEU A 5 -66.08 57.08 -47.49
CA LEU A 5 -65.11 57.53 -46.45
C LEU A 5 -65.30 56.69 -45.19
N GLY A 6 -66.60 56.34 -44.87
CA GLY A 6 -66.89 55.43 -43.73
C GLY A 6 -66.37 53.98 -43.88
N ILE A 7 -66.39 53.49 -45.13
CA ILE A 7 -65.85 52.13 -45.42
C ILE A 7 -64.33 52.11 -45.31
N PHE A 8 -63.64 53.18 -45.75
CA PHE A 8 -62.19 53.29 -45.67
C PHE A 8 -61.71 53.40 -44.24
N ILE A 9 -62.32 54.24 -43.40
CA ILE A 9 -61.97 54.36 -41.96
C ILE A 9 -62.23 53.03 -41.21
N LYS A 10 -63.27 52.33 -41.49
CA LYS A 10 -63.58 51.01 -40.86
C LYS A 10 -62.60 49.94 -41.29
N GLY A 11 -62.00 50.04 -42.49
CA GLY A 11 -60.94 49.17 -42.97
C GLY A 11 -59.63 49.38 -42.25
N GLU A 12 -59.23 50.60 -41.95
CA GLU A 12 -58.02 50.94 -41.23
C GLU A 12 -58.09 50.51 -39.75
N GLU A 13 -59.21 50.72 -39.08
CA GLU A 13 -59.42 50.37 -37.70
C GLU A 13 -59.35 48.83 -37.53
N LYS A 14 -59.92 48.07 -38.45
CA LYS A 14 -59.87 46.62 -38.46
C LYS A 14 -58.45 46.07 -38.67
N ASN A 15 -57.67 46.77 -39.50
CA ASN A 15 -56.27 46.41 -39.75
C ASN A 15 -55.41 46.69 -38.53
N SER A 16 -55.58 47.83 -37.84
CA SER A 16 -54.82 48.16 -36.65
C SER A 16 -55.00 47.12 -35.52
N VAL A 17 -56.20 46.64 -35.29
CA VAL A 17 -56.54 45.60 -34.31
C VAL A 17 -55.90 44.27 -34.68
N LEU A 18 -55.84 43.94 -35.98
CA LEU A 18 -55.18 42.74 -36.46
C LEU A 18 -53.66 42.77 -36.24
N TRP A 19 -53.04 43.91 -36.50
CA TRP A 19 -51.60 44.10 -36.28
C TRP A 19 -51.23 44.03 -34.80
N GLU A 20 -52.04 44.54 -33.90
CA GLU A 20 -51.84 44.44 -32.47
C GLU A 20 -51.92 42.98 -31.99
N ARG A 21 -52.89 42.20 -32.40
CA ARG A 21 -53.00 40.77 -32.08
C ARG A 21 -51.83 39.95 -32.61
N ILE A 22 -51.36 40.24 -33.80
CA ILE A 22 -50.18 39.57 -34.38
C ILE A 22 -48.93 39.89 -33.58
N ARG A 23 -48.74 41.13 -33.18
CA ARG A 23 -47.60 41.57 -32.37
C ARG A 23 -47.58 40.91 -30.98
N GLU A 24 -48.73 40.91 -30.32
CA GLU A 24 -48.88 40.31 -28.99
C GLU A 24 -48.60 38.81 -29.00
N ASN A 25 -49.13 38.08 -29.94
CA ASN A 25 -48.89 36.65 -30.10
C ASN A 25 -47.43 36.32 -30.46
N SER A 26 -46.76 37.17 -31.19
CA SER A 26 -45.35 36.93 -31.55
C SER A 26 -44.41 37.11 -30.36
N ILE A 27 -44.70 38.08 -29.48
CA ILE A 27 -43.93 38.36 -28.27
C ILE A 27 -44.08 37.21 -27.24
N LEU A 28 -45.31 36.75 -27.04
CA LEU A 28 -45.60 35.66 -26.12
C LEU A 28 -45.01 34.31 -26.54
N ARG A 29 -44.95 34.03 -27.85
CA ARG A 29 -44.31 32.81 -28.38
C ARG A 29 -42.78 32.85 -28.23
N LYS A 30 -42.14 33.98 -28.43
CA LYS A 30 -40.70 34.13 -28.22
C LYS A 30 -40.34 33.96 -26.74
N ARG A 31 -41.13 34.52 -25.83
CA ARG A 31 -40.87 34.46 -24.40
C ARG A 31 -40.99 33.01 -23.87
N LYS A 32 -41.95 32.21 -24.33
CA LYS A 32 -42.11 30.80 -23.96
C LYS A 32 -41.00 29.91 -24.49
N ARG A 33 -40.46 30.18 -25.68
CA ARG A 33 -39.28 29.46 -26.21
C ARG A 33 -37.99 29.80 -25.41
N PHE A 34 -37.79 31.05 -25.07
CA PHE A 34 -36.65 31.48 -24.31
C PHE A 34 -36.58 30.86 -22.91
N ILE A 35 -37.72 30.76 -22.23
CA ILE A 35 -37.82 30.10 -20.89
C ILE A 35 -37.52 28.61 -20.97
N ARG A 36 -37.94 27.91 -22.02
CA ARG A 36 -37.61 26.50 -22.22
C ARG A 36 -36.13 26.31 -22.46
N PHE A 37 -35.49 27.09 -23.30
CA PHE A 37 -34.07 27.04 -23.54
C PHE A 37 -33.25 27.37 -22.28
N SER A 38 -33.68 28.37 -21.50
CA SER A 38 -33.06 28.72 -20.23
C SER A 38 -33.08 27.58 -19.20
N ARG A 39 -34.16 26.81 -19.11
CA ARG A 39 -34.25 25.67 -18.19
C ARG A 39 -33.35 24.50 -18.61
N TRP A 40 -33.19 24.27 -19.90
CA TRP A 40 -32.28 23.25 -20.43
C TRP A 40 -30.81 23.68 -20.29
N GLY A 41 -30.52 24.99 -20.48
CA GLY A 41 -29.19 25.55 -20.24
C GLY A 41 -28.76 25.41 -18.78
N ALA A 42 -29.65 25.68 -17.82
CA ALA A 42 -29.35 25.52 -16.40
C ALA A 42 -29.05 24.06 -16.03
N ALA A 43 -29.78 23.11 -16.60
CA ALA A 43 -29.54 21.68 -16.39
C ALA A 43 -28.18 21.25 -16.97
N ALA A 44 -27.79 21.76 -18.14
CA ALA A 44 -26.51 21.45 -18.75
C ALA A 44 -25.33 21.98 -17.91
N VAL A 45 -25.45 23.19 -17.35
CA VAL A 45 -24.43 23.77 -16.46
C VAL A 45 -24.31 22.94 -15.17
N LEU A 46 -25.42 22.52 -14.57
CA LEU A 46 -25.40 21.67 -13.39
C LEU A 46 -24.72 20.31 -13.66
N LEU A 47 -25.02 19.68 -14.79
CA LEU A 47 -24.35 18.44 -15.19
C LEU A 47 -22.83 18.63 -15.39
N LEU A 48 -22.45 19.75 -15.99
CA LEU A 48 -21.03 20.09 -16.22
C LEU A 48 -20.31 20.29 -14.89
N VAL A 49 -20.91 20.99 -13.93
CA VAL A 49 -20.34 21.17 -12.58
C VAL A 49 -20.23 19.85 -11.84
N ILE A 50 -21.21 18.96 -11.94
CA ILE A 50 -21.16 17.62 -11.34
C ILE A 50 -20.06 16.78 -11.99
N CYS A 51 -19.96 16.77 -13.32
CA CYS A 51 -18.87 16.08 -14.02
C CYS A 51 -17.49 16.58 -13.60
N VAL A 52 -17.29 17.89 -13.56
CA VAL A 52 -16.04 18.51 -13.13
C VAL A 52 -15.73 18.15 -11.67
N SER A 53 -16.73 18.22 -10.80
CA SER A 53 -16.58 17.83 -9.39
C SER A 53 -16.19 16.36 -9.21
N LEU A 54 -16.77 15.45 -10.00
CA LEU A 54 -16.42 14.04 -10.00
C LEU A 54 -15.01 13.78 -10.56
N PHE A 55 -14.60 14.57 -11.57
CA PHE A 55 -13.25 14.48 -12.13
C PHE A 55 -12.19 14.99 -11.15
N ILE A 56 -12.47 16.07 -10.42
CA ILE A 56 -11.55 16.61 -9.41
C ILE A 56 -11.40 15.64 -8.24
N LYS A 57 -12.51 15.03 -7.77
CA LYS A 57 -12.44 14.01 -6.71
C LYS A 57 -11.67 12.74 -7.11
N LYS A 58 -11.59 12.43 -8.39
CA LYS A 58 -10.83 11.28 -8.89
C LYS A 58 -9.32 11.55 -8.99
N GLY A 59 -8.89 12.80 -8.81
CA GLY A 59 -7.49 13.22 -8.85
C GLY A 59 -6.81 13.33 -7.49
N GLU A 60 -7.50 13.10 -6.37
CA GLU A 60 -6.83 12.81 -5.10
C GLU A 60 -6.26 11.39 -5.18
N GLN A 61 -5.10 11.27 -5.83
CA GLN A 61 -4.22 10.16 -5.53
C GLN A 61 -3.98 10.24 -4.02
N GLU A 62 -4.46 9.24 -3.29
CA GLU A 62 -3.94 8.97 -1.96
C GLU A 62 -2.42 8.96 -2.12
N VAL A 63 -1.78 10.02 -1.68
CA VAL A 63 -0.36 10.02 -1.40
C VAL A 63 -0.25 8.99 -0.28
N VAL A 64 -0.03 7.73 -0.67
CA VAL A 64 0.36 6.69 0.28
C VAL A 64 1.57 7.31 0.97
N PRO A 65 1.49 7.64 2.27
CA PRO A 65 2.65 8.13 2.97
C PRO A 65 3.70 7.04 2.77
N VAL A 66 4.75 7.35 2.02
CA VAL A 66 5.95 6.52 2.04
C VAL A 66 6.31 6.50 3.50
N ALA A 67 5.97 5.41 4.16
CA ALA A 67 6.40 5.16 5.52
C ALA A 67 7.92 5.30 5.42
N ILE A 68 8.44 6.40 5.93
CA ILE A 68 9.87 6.55 6.16
C ILE A 68 10.14 5.38 7.09
N GLN A 69 10.63 4.29 6.52
CA GLN A 69 11.12 3.17 7.32
C GLN A 69 12.26 3.80 8.11
N THR A 70 11.96 4.17 9.33
CA THR A 70 12.96 4.54 10.32
C THR A 70 13.91 3.36 10.30
N ILE A 71 15.13 3.57 9.81
CA ILE A 71 16.19 2.57 9.88
C ILE A 71 16.46 2.43 11.36
N LEU A 72 15.81 1.44 11.97
CA LEU A 72 16.09 1.06 13.34
C LEU A 72 17.54 0.53 13.36
N PRO A 73 18.31 0.84 14.39
CA PRO A 73 19.60 0.20 14.59
C PRO A 73 19.43 -1.32 14.56
N GLY A 74 20.46 -2.03 14.08
CA GLY A 74 20.46 -3.49 14.01
C GLY A 74 19.97 -4.09 15.32
N SER A 75 19.07 -5.04 15.25
CA SER A 75 18.57 -5.76 16.42
C SER A 75 19.12 -7.18 16.42
N HIS A 76 19.50 -7.67 17.60
CA HIS A 76 19.98 -9.04 17.75
C HIS A 76 18.80 -10.01 17.70
N LYS A 77 18.42 -10.36 16.47
CA LYS A 77 17.31 -11.28 16.19
C LYS A 77 17.77 -12.35 15.24
N ALA A 78 17.42 -13.58 15.56
CA ALA A 78 17.65 -14.74 14.72
C ALA A 78 16.53 -15.74 14.89
N THR A 79 16.37 -16.64 13.94
CA THR A 79 15.50 -17.82 14.06
C THR A 79 16.36 -19.07 13.90
N LEU A 80 16.37 -19.91 14.90
CA LEU A 80 17.01 -21.23 14.85
C LEU A 80 15.98 -22.26 14.38
N LEU A 81 16.27 -22.91 13.26
CA LEU A 81 15.52 -24.06 12.78
C LEU A 81 16.31 -25.32 13.12
N MET A 82 15.71 -26.19 13.90
CA MET A 82 16.28 -27.47 14.29
C MET A 82 15.91 -28.56 13.29
N GLU A 83 16.62 -29.67 13.30
CA GLU A 83 16.38 -30.79 12.37
C GLU A 83 14.99 -31.41 12.53
N ASN A 84 14.44 -31.40 13.73
CA ASN A 84 13.06 -31.87 14.00
C ASN A 84 11.97 -30.95 13.39
N GLY A 85 12.37 -29.84 12.77
CA GLY A 85 11.46 -28.84 12.17
C GLY A 85 10.97 -27.78 13.16
N GLU A 86 11.44 -27.79 14.40
CA GLU A 86 11.11 -26.76 15.39
C GLU A 86 11.82 -25.46 15.06
N GLU A 87 11.08 -24.35 15.03
CA GLU A 87 11.60 -22.98 14.84
C GLU A 87 11.58 -22.25 16.18
N ILE A 88 12.72 -21.73 16.58
CA ILE A 88 12.90 -21.01 17.84
C ILE A 88 13.36 -19.59 17.53
N GLU A 89 12.57 -18.60 17.97
CA GLU A 89 12.95 -17.20 17.86
C GLU A 89 13.94 -16.82 18.96
N LEU A 90 15.07 -16.29 18.55
CA LEU A 90 16.16 -15.81 19.41
C LEU A 90 16.16 -14.29 19.42
N SER A 91 16.15 -13.70 20.62
CA SER A 91 16.19 -12.24 20.82
C SER A 91 17.02 -11.89 22.05
N ASP A 92 17.38 -10.60 22.16
CA ASP A 92 18.23 -10.05 23.23
C ASP A 92 17.79 -10.35 24.67
N SER A 93 16.53 -10.70 24.85
CA SER A 93 15.91 -10.57 26.17
C SER A 93 15.86 -11.86 27.00
N VAL A 94 16.24 -13.01 26.44
CA VAL A 94 15.98 -14.29 27.11
C VAL A 94 17.22 -15.17 27.09
N ARG A 95 17.71 -15.50 28.28
CA ARG A 95 18.58 -16.67 28.41
C ARG A 95 17.70 -17.93 28.41
N MET A 96 17.79 -18.70 27.36
CA MET A 96 17.01 -19.89 27.16
C MET A 96 17.92 -21.10 26.92
N SER A 97 17.68 -22.17 27.67
CA SER A 97 18.24 -23.48 27.32
C SER A 97 17.30 -24.15 26.35
N ILE A 98 17.74 -24.34 25.10
CA ILE A 98 16.93 -24.90 24.03
C ILE A 98 16.90 -26.41 24.13
N GLU A 99 18.06 -27.04 24.19
CA GLU A 99 18.27 -28.45 24.41
C GLU A 99 19.48 -28.67 25.34
N GLN A 100 19.78 -29.94 25.66
CA GLN A 100 20.96 -30.24 26.47
C GLN A 100 22.23 -29.73 25.79
N GLY A 101 22.80 -28.65 26.33
CA GLY A 101 24.04 -28.06 25.85
C GLY A 101 23.91 -26.98 24.80
N ILE A 102 22.68 -26.55 24.41
CA ILE A 102 22.45 -25.40 23.53
C ILE A 102 21.85 -24.26 24.36
N ILE A 103 22.56 -23.13 24.44
CA ILE A 103 22.15 -21.98 25.24
C ILE A 103 22.11 -20.74 24.35
N ALA A 104 20.93 -20.13 24.29
CA ALA A 104 20.76 -18.78 23.73
C ALA A 104 20.81 -17.75 24.85
N SER A 105 21.68 -16.75 24.75
CA SER A 105 21.79 -15.67 25.72
C SER A 105 22.41 -14.43 25.09
N ASN A 106 21.92 -13.24 25.42
CA ASN A 106 22.54 -11.96 25.07
C ASN A 106 23.09 -11.89 23.65
N ASN A 107 22.23 -12.06 22.64
CA ASN A 107 22.61 -12.05 21.21
C ASN A 107 23.57 -13.16 20.73
N GLN A 108 23.73 -14.21 21.52
CA GLN A 108 24.64 -15.30 21.21
C GLN A 108 23.95 -16.64 21.39
N LEU A 109 24.20 -17.54 20.43
CA LEU A 109 23.88 -18.96 20.53
C LEU A 109 25.16 -19.74 20.78
N GLU A 110 25.21 -20.53 21.83
CA GLU A 110 26.36 -21.32 22.24
C GLU A 110 26.04 -22.81 22.24
N TYR A 111 26.96 -23.59 21.70
CA TYR A 111 26.95 -25.05 21.75
C TYR A 111 27.98 -25.52 22.77
N GLY A 112 27.50 -26.05 23.87
CA GLY A 112 28.35 -26.56 24.94
C GLY A 112 28.89 -27.96 24.65
N ASP A 113 29.73 -28.43 25.55
CA ASP A 113 30.43 -29.74 25.40
C ASP A 113 29.48 -30.95 25.34
N LEU A 114 28.30 -30.88 25.94
CA LEU A 114 27.28 -31.92 25.89
C LEU A 114 26.78 -32.23 24.48
N VAL A 115 26.76 -31.20 23.60
CA VAL A 115 26.34 -31.37 22.21
C VAL A 115 27.36 -32.18 21.39
N LYS A 116 28.62 -32.18 21.80
CA LYS A 116 29.69 -32.99 21.16
C LYS A 116 29.43 -34.49 21.21
N GLU A 117 28.64 -34.92 22.18
CA GLU A 117 28.26 -36.36 22.35
C GLU A 117 27.01 -36.71 21.54
N LEU A 118 26.26 -35.72 21.06
CA LEU A 118 25.14 -35.92 20.16
C LEU A 118 25.66 -36.47 18.83
N ALA A 119 25.00 -37.44 18.29
CA ALA A 119 25.42 -38.11 17.06
C ALA A 119 25.66 -37.13 15.94
N SER A 120 26.84 -37.22 15.28
CA SER A 120 27.16 -36.51 14.05
C SER A 120 26.09 -36.81 13.00
N GLY A 121 25.43 -35.76 12.51
CA GLY A 121 24.41 -35.88 11.47
C GLY A 121 23.23 -34.91 11.63
N TYR A 122 23.08 -34.29 12.78
CA TYR A 122 22.05 -33.27 13.01
C TYR A 122 22.50 -31.92 12.49
N TYR A 123 21.68 -31.33 11.60
CA TYR A 123 21.93 -29.99 11.04
C TYR A 123 20.96 -28.98 11.60
N HIS A 124 21.47 -27.85 11.98
CA HIS A 124 20.68 -26.68 12.36
C HIS A 124 20.84 -25.59 11.32
N VAL A 125 19.85 -24.72 11.23
CA VAL A 125 19.87 -23.55 10.35
C VAL A 125 19.59 -22.29 11.16
N LEU A 126 20.55 -21.36 11.19
CA LEU A 126 20.36 -20.05 11.79
C LEU A 126 20.01 -19.05 10.69
N LYS A 127 18.84 -18.44 10.79
CA LYS A 127 18.32 -17.43 9.85
C LYS A 127 18.34 -16.06 10.52
N ILE A 128 18.93 -15.06 9.87
CA ILE A 128 18.95 -13.68 10.34
C ILE A 128 17.96 -12.86 9.51
N PRO A 129 16.94 -12.27 10.12
CA PRO A 129 15.98 -11.43 9.40
C PRO A 129 16.61 -10.11 8.99
N ARG A 130 15.91 -9.38 8.15
CA ARG A 130 16.32 -8.03 7.72
C ARG A 130 16.51 -7.09 8.91
N GLY A 131 17.67 -6.41 8.96
CA GLY A 131 18.03 -5.52 10.06
C GLY A 131 18.45 -6.27 11.33
N GLY A 132 18.62 -7.60 11.26
CA GLY A 132 19.16 -8.42 12.34
C GLY A 132 20.66 -8.62 12.22
N GLU A 133 21.30 -8.97 13.32
CA GLU A 133 22.64 -9.50 13.42
C GLU A 133 22.69 -10.51 14.56
N TYR A 134 23.53 -11.52 14.47
CA TYR A 134 23.62 -12.51 15.52
C TYR A 134 24.98 -13.18 15.59
N ARG A 135 25.41 -13.53 16.82
CA ARG A 135 26.66 -14.23 17.09
C ARG A 135 26.36 -15.71 17.35
N LEU A 136 27.10 -16.59 16.70
CA LEU A 136 27.01 -18.02 16.86
C LEU A 136 28.37 -18.56 17.33
N CYS A 137 28.37 -19.32 18.40
CA CYS A 137 29.54 -20.09 18.84
C CYS A 137 29.25 -21.57 18.53
N LEU A 138 29.96 -22.11 17.54
CA LEU A 138 29.82 -23.50 17.11
C LEU A 138 30.41 -24.46 18.15
N SER A 139 30.06 -25.75 18.05
CA SER A 139 30.49 -26.80 19.02
C SER A 139 32.01 -27.00 19.07
N ASP A 140 32.74 -26.59 18.05
CA ASP A 140 34.22 -26.62 18.04
C ASP A 140 34.89 -25.36 18.60
N GLY A 141 34.07 -24.38 19.04
CA GLY A 141 34.52 -23.10 19.57
C GLY A 141 34.68 -21.99 18.51
N THR A 142 34.44 -22.28 17.23
CA THR A 142 34.48 -21.26 16.19
C THR A 142 33.35 -20.24 16.41
N VAL A 143 33.74 -18.95 16.38
CA VAL A 143 32.80 -17.83 16.55
C VAL A 143 32.44 -17.27 15.19
N VAL A 144 31.16 -17.22 14.88
CA VAL A 144 30.62 -16.70 13.61
C VAL A 144 29.74 -15.49 13.90
N TYR A 145 29.97 -14.38 13.20
CA TYR A 145 29.10 -13.22 13.22
C TYR A 145 28.31 -13.18 11.92
N LEU A 146 27.00 -13.32 12.02
CA LEU A 146 26.09 -13.29 10.87
C LEU A 146 25.44 -11.91 10.74
N ASN A 147 25.44 -11.41 9.51
CA ASN A 147 24.82 -10.14 9.17
C ASN A 147 23.35 -10.32 8.72
N SER A 148 22.67 -9.21 8.48
CA SER A 148 21.29 -9.15 8.00
C SER A 148 21.05 -10.01 6.76
N GLU A 149 19.86 -10.64 6.69
CA GLU A 149 19.43 -11.45 5.55
C GLU A 149 20.37 -12.65 5.25
N SER A 150 21.05 -13.15 6.28
CA SER A 150 21.96 -14.28 6.14
C SER A 150 21.35 -15.56 6.70
N ARG A 151 21.80 -16.67 6.15
CA ARG A 151 21.40 -18.02 6.56
C ARG A 151 22.62 -18.90 6.61
N LEU A 152 22.84 -19.54 7.76
CA LEU A 152 23.91 -20.49 7.96
C LEU A 152 23.34 -21.86 8.34
N LYS A 153 23.66 -22.87 7.55
CA LYS A 153 23.38 -24.28 7.89
C LYS A 153 24.68 -24.93 8.34
N TYR A 154 24.64 -25.56 9.47
CA TYR A 154 25.81 -26.14 10.12
C TYR A 154 25.43 -27.39 10.92
N PRO A 155 26.35 -28.35 11.11
CA PRO A 155 26.11 -29.49 11.97
C PRO A 155 26.14 -29.07 13.45
N ALA A 156 25.24 -29.63 14.26
CA ALA A 156 25.23 -29.40 15.72
C ALA A 156 26.55 -29.78 16.36
N SER A 157 27.21 -30.83 15.84
CA SER A 157 28.54 -31.28 16.24
C SER A 157 29.39 -31.65 15.03
N PHE A 158 30.63 -31.19 15.00
CA PHE A 158 31.57 -31.52 13.94
C PHE A 158 32.26 -32.85 14.24
N ALA A 159 32.12 -33.80 13.30
CA ALA A 159 32.81 -35.09 13.35
C ALA A 159 34.01 -35.11 12.39
N GLY A 160 35.14 -35.53 12.85
CA GLY A 160 36.37 -35.67 12.03
C GLY A 160 37.14 -34.36 11.83
N GLU A 161 37.95 -34.30 10.75
CA GLU A 161 38.89 -33.24 10.51
C GLU A 161 38.31 -32.08 9.68
N ARG A 162 37.16 -32.31 9.01
CA ARG A 162 36.53 -31.30 8.14
C ARG A 162 35.49 -30.49 8.89
N ARG A 163 35.42 -29.21 8.55
CA ARG A 163 34.44 -28.25 9.04
C ARG A 163 33.67 -27.70 7.83
N GLU A 164 32.49 -28.26 7.59
CA GLU A 164 31.64 -27.86 6.45
C GLU A 164 30.38 -27.16 6.96
N VAL A 165 30.12 -25.97 6.41
CA VAL A 165 28.92 -25.20 6.64
C VAL A 165 28.41 -24.64 5.31
N GLU A 166 27.12 -24.38 5.19
CA GLU A 166 26.51 -23.71 4.04
C GLU A 166 26.11 -22.29 4.44
N LEU A 167 26.65 -21.28 3.77
CA LEU A 167 26.32 -19.88 4.02
C LEU A 167 25.61 -19.28 2.80
N GLU A 168 24.46 -18.67 3.05
CA GLU A 168 23.78 -17.75 2.14
C GLU A 168 23.81 -16.38 2.82
N GLY A 169 24.29 -15.33 2.12
CA GLY A 169 24.44 -13.98 2.68
C GLY A 169 25.87 -13.70 3.17
N GLU A 170 25.99 -13.01 4.29
CA GLU A 170 27.25 -12.50 4.80
C GLU A 170 27.52 -12.96 6.24
N ALA A 171 28.72 -13.52 6.47
CA ALA A 171 29.19 -13.89 7.79
C ALA A 171 30.72 -13.70 7.91
N TYR A 172 31.17 -13.48 9.14
CA TYR A 172 32.57 -13.42 9.52
C TYR A 172 32.88 -14.56 10.49
N PHE A 173 33.93 -15.31 10.18
CA PHE A 173 34.42 -16.46 10.94
C PHE A 173 35.75 -16.14 11.66
#